data_bbc7c43b5361a0be9b40242260a31735
#
_entry.id   bbc7c43b5361a0be9b40242260a31735
#
_cell.length_a   1.000
_cell.length_b   1.000
_cell.length_c   1.000
_cell.angle_alpha   90.00
_cell.angle_beta   90.00
_cell.angle_gamma   90.00
#
_symmetry.space_group_name_H-M   'P 1'
#
loop_
_entity.id
_entity.type
_entity.pdbx_description
1 polymer ?
#
loop_
_entity_poly.entity_id
_entity_poly.type
_entity_poly.pdbx_seq_one_letter_code
_entity_poly.pdbx_strand_id
1 'polypeptide(L)'
;MMKNATDNLQLPEYLPVSLKINGQQHNLNLQPWVSLLDALREHLHLTGTKKGCDHGQCGACTVLVDGKRINSCLTMAVMKDGAEITTIEGIANGDELHPLQQAFIDNDAFQCGYCTPGQICSAIGLINEGKANNLEDIKELMSGNICRCGAYTHINEAIMQVKGELSHE
;
A
#
# COMPACT_ATOMS: atom_id res chain seq x y z
N MET A 1 -39.55 -31.30 -23.03
CA MET A 1 -38.54 -31.67 -22.07
C MET A 1 -37.48 -30.58 -22.07
N MET A 2 -37.56 -29.66 -21.10
CA MET A 2 -36.54 -28.63 -20.89
C MET A 2 -35.35 -29.31 -20.21
N LYS A 3 -34.19 -29.35 -20.88
CA LYS A 3 -32.91 -29.75 -20.24
C LYS A 3 -32.57 -28.70 -19.21
N ASN A 4 -32.54 -29.07 -17.94
CA ASN A 4 -31.99 -28.24 -16.88
C ASN A 4 -30.49 -28.06 -17.15
N ALA A 5 -30.14 -26.87 -17.68
CA ALA A 5 -28.78 -26.44 -17.79
C ALA A 5 -28.30 -25.93 -16.39
N THR A 6 -28.17 -26.83 -15.43
CA THR A 6 -27.24 -26.65 -14.33
C THR A 6 -25.88 -27.13 -14.84
N ASP A 7 -25.32 -26.38 -15.80
CA ASP A 7 -23.88 -26.48 -15.99
C ASP A 7 -23.23 -26.15 -14.66
N ASN A 8 -22.61 -27.15 -14.05
CA ASN A 8 -21.74 -26.97 -12.91
C ASN A 8 -20.63 -26.01 -13.33
N LEU A 9 -20.82 -24.72 -13.09
CA LEU A 9 -19.75 -23.72 -13.18
C LEU A 9 -18.74 -24.09 -12.07
N GLN A 10 -17.86 -25.01 -12.40
CA GLN A 10 -16.73 -25.35 -11.55
C GLN A 10 -15.71 -24.20 -11.70
N LEU A 11 -15.80 -23.21 -10.82
CA LEU A 11 -14.77 -22.18 -10.74
C LEU A 11 -13.43 -22.86 -10.41
N PRO A 12 -12.33 -22.44 -11.05
CA PRO A 12 -11.03 -23.00 -10.72
C PRO A 12 -10.74 -22.71 -9.24
N GLU A 13 -10.28 -23.74 -8.52
CA GLU A 13 -9.95 -23.62 -7.11
C GLU A 13 -8.78 -22.67 -6.89
N TYR A 14 -7.83 -22.64 -7.82
CA TYR A 14 -6.67 -21.74 -7.83
C TYR A 14 -6.47 -21.12 -9.20
N LEU A 15 -5.98 -19.89 -9.20
CA LEU A 15 -5.61 -19.15 -10.41
C LEU A 15 -4.13 -18.78 -10.36
N PRO A 16 -3.37 -18.94 -11.45
CA PRO A 16 -2.03 -18.42 -11.55
C PRO A 16 -2.07 -16.90 -11.58
N VAL A 17 -1.19 -16.25 -10.83
CA VAL A 17 -1.00 -14.81 -10.84
C VAL A 17 0.49 -14.49 -10.78
N SER A 18 0.92 -13.55 -11.60
CA SER A 18 2.31 -13.12 -11.73
C SER A 18 2.40 -11.66 -11.30
N LEU A 19 3.13 -11.38 -10.21
CA LEU A 19 3.27 -10.05 -9.63
C LEU A 19 4.75 -9.66 -9.61
N LYS A 20 5.05 -8.42 -10.01
CA LYS A 20 6.39 -7.85 -9.81
C LYS A 20 6.37 -7.06 -8.50
N ILE A 21 6.94 -7.62 -7.43
CA ILE A 21 6.91 -7.02 -6.10
C ILE A 21 8.31 -6.59 -5.70
N ASN A 22 8.48 -5.30 -5.39
CA ASN A 22 9.75 -4.69 -5.02
C ASN A 22 10.87 -5.04 -6.04
N GLY A 23 10.53 -5.00 -7.33
CA GLY A 23 11.44 -5.32 -8.43
C GLY A 23 11.65 -6.81 -8.72
N GLN A 24 11.11 -7.71 -7.88
CA GLN A 24 11.26 -9.17 -8.07
C GLN A 24 9.96 -9.79 -8.60
N GLN A 25 10.11 -10.75 -9.54
CA GLN A 25 8.99 -11.47 -10.11
C GLN A 25 8.55 -12.63 -9.20
N HIS A 26 7.27 -12.66 -8.85
CA HIS A 26 6.64 -13.71 -8.05
C HIS A 26 5.51 -14.36 -8.85
N ASN A 27 5.58 -15.68 -9.04
CA ASN A 27 4.53 -16.47 -9.67
C ASN A 27 3.82 -17.26 -8.56
N LEU A 28 2.57 -16.93 -8.32
CA LEU A 28 1.74 -17.49 -7.26
C LEU A 28 0.60 -18.29 -7.87
N ASN A 29 0.06 -19.22 -7.10
CA ASN A 29 -1.16 -19.92 -7.42
C ASN A 29 -2.14 -19.68 -6.27
N LEU A 30 -3.11 -18.77 -6.47
CA LEU A 30 -3.94 -18.23 -5.42
C LEU A 30 -5.40 -18.57 -5.65
N GLN A 31 -6.13 -18.73 -4.55
CA GLN A 31 -7.59 -18.78 -4.60
C GLN A 31 -8.14 -17.42 -5.08
N PRO A 32 -9.20 -17.38 -5.89
CA PRO A 32 -9.71 -16.15 -6.52
C PRO A 32 -10.03 -15.01 -5.56
N TRP A 33 -10.37 -15.33 -4.31
CA TRP A 33 -10.76 -14.37 -3.27
C TRP A 33 -9.62 -13.88 -2.39
N VAL A 34 -8.38 -14.33 -2.61
CA VAL A 34 -7.23 -13.88 -1.83
C VAL A 34 -6.98 -12.40 -2.11
N SER A 35 -7.01 -11.59 -1.03
CA SER A 35 -6.68 -10.18 -1.13
C SER A 35 -5.18 -9.99 -1.44
N LEU A 36 -4.83 -8.86 -2.08
CA LEU A 36 -3.43 -8.51 -2.27
C LEU A 36 -2.69 -8.41 -0.93
N LEU A 37 -3.36 -7.92 0.11
CA LEU A 37 -2.81 -7.87 1.47
C LEU A 37 -2.42 -9.27 1.99
N ASP A 38 -3.31 -10.25 1.82
CA ASP A 38 -3.04 -11.62 2.27
C ASP A 38 -1.98 -12.29 1.39
N ALA A 39 -1.98 -12.03 0.08
CA ALA A 39 -0.93 -12.51 -0.82
C ALA A 39 0.45 -12.02 -0.37
N LEU A 40 0.58 -10.72 -0.03
CA LEU A 40 1.82 -10.15 0.48
C LEU A 40 2.23 -10.75 1.81
N ARG A 41 1.32 -10.83 2.78
CA ARG A 41 1.63 -11.21 4.16
C ARG A 41 1.75 -12.70 4.39
N GLU A 42 0.78 -13.46 3.88
CA GLU A 42 0.64 -14.90 4.22
C GLU A 42 1.35 -15.80 3.19
N HIS A 43 1.40 -15.40 1.92
CA HIS A 43 2.05 -16.19 0.88
C HIS A 43 3.50 -15.77 0.62
N LEU A 44 3.81 -14.47 0.73
CA LEU A 44 5.16 -13.95 0.45
C LEU A 44 5.92 -13.50 1.71
N HIS A 45 5.27 -13.53 2.87
CA HIS A 45 5.84 -13.15 4.16
C HIS A 45 6.37 -11.69 4.22
N LEU A 46 5.86 -10.81 3.34
CA LEU A 46 6.10 -9.38 3.37
C LEU A 46 5.16 -8.74 4.38
N THR A 47 5.55 -8.75 5.65
CA THR A 47 4.70 -8.38 6.79
C THR A 47 4.73 -6.90 7.14
N GLY A 48 5.51 -6.09 6.42
CA GLY A 48 5.58 -4.63 6.57
C GLY A 48 4.24 -3.97 6.28
N THR A 49 3.52 -4.41 5.23
CA THR A 49 2.14 -3.99 4.97
C THR A 49 1.20 -4.54 6.05
N LYS A 50 0.45 -3.68 6.74
CA LYS A 50 -0.30 -4.06 7.95
C LYS A 50 -1.79 -4.29 7.71
N LYS A 51 -2.35 -5.32 8.37
CA LYS A 51 -3.78 -5.60 8.39
C LYS A 51 -4.41 -4.93 9.62
N GLY A 52 -5.00 -3.74 9.45
CA GLY A 52 -5.71 -3.03 10.53
C GLY A 52 -7.20 -3.36 10.54
N CYS A 53 -7.97 -2.80 9.64
CA CYS A 53 -9.43 -2.97 9.61
C CYS A 53 -9.92 -4.08 8.66
N ASP A 54 -9.14 -4.43 7.64
CA ASP A 54 -9.47 -5.41 6.58
C ASP A 54 -10.72 -5.08 5.75
N HIS A 55 -11.15 -3.82 5.75
CA HIS A 55 -12.32 -3.34 5.00
C HIS A 55 -12.17 -1.89 4.48
N GLY A 56 -10.94 -1.45 4.19
CA GLY A 56 -10.65 -0.21 3.47
C GLY A 56 -10.75 1.09 4.27
N GLN A 57 -10.89 1.05 5.59
CA GLN A 57 -11.15 2.22 6.43
C GLN A 57 -9.89 2.88 6.99
N CYS A 58 -8.83 2.11 7.29
CA CYS A 58 -7.72 2.60 8.10
C CYS A 58 -6.46 2.97 7.33
N GLY A 59 -6.31 2.54 6.09
CA GLY A 59 -5.14 2.82 5.25
C GLY A 59 -3.83 2.14 5.69
N ALA A 60 -3.80 1.33 6.77
CA ALA A 60 -2.58 0.65 7.22
C ALA A 60 -2.02 -0.35 6.19
N CYS A 61 -2.87 -0.80 5.27
CA CYS A 61 -2.54 -1.73 4.19
C CYS A 61 -2.19 -1.04 2.86
N THR A 62 -1.98 0.27 2.84
CA THR A 62 -1.64 1.01 1.62
C THR A 62 -0.31 0.52 1.04
N VAL A 63 -0.33 0.20 -0.24
CA VAL A 63 0.82 -0.13 -1.08
C VAL A 63 0.75 0.71 -2.37
N LEU A 64 1.83 0.74 -3.14
CA LEU A 64 1.82 1.33 -4.46
C LEU A 64 1.65 0.22 -5.51
N VAL A 65 0.67 0.35 -6.38
CA VAL A 65 0.47 -0.50 -7.55
C VAL A 65 0.60 0.36 -8.79
N ASP A 66 1.57 0.05 -9.64
CA ASP A 66 1.93 0.86 -10.80
C ASP A 66 2.09 2.35 -10.43
N GLY A 67 2.76 2.61 -9.28
CA GLY A 67 3.02 3.93 -8.72
C GLY A 67 1.83 4.61 -8.03
N LYS A 68 0.64 4.00 -8.01
CA LYS A 68 -0.58 4.56 -7.40
C LYS A 68 -0.87 3.90 -6.05
N ARG A 69 -1.20 4.70 -5.05
CA ARG A 69 -1.59 4.21 -3.72
C ARG A 69 -2.95 3.51 -3.75
N ILE A 70 -3.01 2.32 -3.21
CA ILE A 70 -4.24 1.53 -3.09
C ILE A 70 -4.32 0.83 -1.73
N ASN A 71 -5.54 0.52 -1.29
CA ASN A 71 -5.79 -0.33 -0.14
C ASN A 71 -5.74 -1.80 -0.56
N SER A 72 -4.65 -2.50 -0.20
CA SER A 72 -4.43 -3.89 -0.60
C SER A 72 -5.46 -4.87 -0.01
N CYS A 73 -6.11 -4.54 1.11
CA CYS A 73 -7.18 -5.36 1.69
C CYS A 73 -8.48 -5.41 0.86
N LEU A 74 -8.72 -4.39 0.01
CA LEU A 74 -9.88 -4.33 -0.89
C LEU A 74 -9.55 -4.75 -2.33
N THR A 75 -8.34 -5.20 -2.59
CA THR A 75 -7.85 -5.54 -3.92
C THR A 75 -7.61 -7.05 -3.99
N MET A 76 -8.30 -7.75 -4.90
CA MET A 76 -8.01 -9.16 -5.15
C MET A 76 -6.68 -9.31 -5.87
N ALA A 77 -5.79 -10.20 -5.37
CA ALA A 77 -4.47 -10.39 -5.94
C ALA A 77 -4.52 -10.81 -7.42
N VAL A 78 -5.45 -11.68 -7.77
CA VAL A 78 -5.64 -12.18 -9.15
C VAL A 78 -6.04 -11.08 -10.15
N MET A 79 -6.63 -9.98 -9.68
CA MET A 79 -6.97 -8.82 -10.53
C MET A 79 -5.76 -7.93 -10.83
N LYS A 80 -4.61 -8.23 -10.25
CA LYS A 80 -3.35 -7.48 -10.39
C LYS A 80 -2.28 -8.27 -11.12
N ASP A 81 -2.70 -9.30 -11.88
CA ASP A 81 -1.78 -10.06 -12.72
C ASP A 81 -0.96 -9.14 -13.63
N GLY A 82 0.36 -9.31 -13.63
CA GLY A 82 1.30 -8.47 -14.37
C GLY A 82 1.63 -7.11 -13.73
N ALA A 83 0.97 -6.70 -12.64
CA ALA A 83 1.20 -5.39 -12.04
C ALA A 83 2.54 -5.30 -11.30
N GLU A 84 3.08 -4.07 -11.22
CA GLU A 84 4.22 -3.72 -10.37
C GLU A 84 3.75 -3.19 -9.03
N ILE A 85 4.19 -3.85 -7.95
CA ILE A 85 3.78 -3.54 -6.58
C ILE A 85 5.00 -3.13 -5.78
N THR A 86 4.90 -1.98 -5.11
CA THR A 86 5.91 -1.54 -4.14
C THR A 86 5.30 -1.53 -2.75
N THR A 87 5.90 -2.29 -1.85
CA THR A 87 5.59 -2.32 -0.42
C THR A 87 6.65 -1.53 0.37
N ILE A 88 6.43 -1.35 1.67
CA ILE A 88 7.39 -0.62 2.51
C ILE A 88 8.79 -1.24 2.49
N GLU A 89 8.90 -2.56 2.31
CA GLU A 89 10.16 -3.27 2.21
C GLU A 89 10.98 -2.90 0.95
N GLY A 90 10.31 -2.38 -0.08
CA GLY A 90 10.96 -1.98 -1.33
C GLY A 90 11.11 -0.46 -1.50
N ILE A 91 10.83 0.34 -0.46
CA ILE A 91 10.95 1.81 -0.52
C ILE A 91 12.41 2.25 -0.35
N ALA A 92 13.15 1.65 0.58
CA ALA A 92 14.56 1.92 0.77
C ALA A 92 15.40 1.25 -0.33
N ASN A 93 16.56 1.83 -0.64
CA ASN A 93 17.54 1.25 -1.56
C ASN A 93 18.72 0.70 -0.76
N GLY A 94 18.65 -0.57 -0.36
CA GLY A 94 19.62 -1.17 0.56
C GLY A 94 19.58 -0.46 1.92
N ASP A 95 20.72 0.07 2.34
CA ASP A 95 20.86 0.81 3.62
C ASP A 95 20.50 2.30 3.50
N GLU A 96 20.21 2.79 2.28
CA GLU A 96 19.82 4.17 2.04
C GLU A 96 18.30 4.33 2.18
N LEU A 97 17.88 5.07 3.19
CA LEU A 97 16.48 5.37 3.44
C LEU A 97 15.92 6.32 2.36
N HIS A 98 14.68 6.08 1.98
CA HIS A 98 13.94 7.04 1.16
C HIS A 98 13.74 8.36 1.95
N PRO A 99 13.76 9.55 1.32
CA PRO A 99 13.59 10.84 2.00
C PRO A 99 12.39 10.89 2.96
N LEU A 100 11.26 10.30 2.61
CA LEU A 100 10.10 10.20 3.51
C LEU A 100 10.36 9.31 4.73
N GLN A 101 11.12 8.22 4.60
CA GLN A 101 11.48 7.39 5.76
C GLN A 101 12.38 8.19 6.72
N GLN A 102 13.35 8.92 6.18
CA GLN A 102 14.21 9.78 6.96
C GLN A 102 13.42 10.91 7.64
N ALA A 103 12.56 11.61 6.90
CA ALA A 103 11.73 12.68 7.44
C ALA A 103 10.77 12.18 8.54
N PHE A 104 10.28 10.94 8.45
CA PHE A 104 9.47 10.33 9.52
C PHE A 104 10.29 10.11 10.81
N ILE A 105 11.57 9.78 10.68
CA ILE A 105 12.49 9.66 11.82
C ILE A 105 12.79 11.04 12.42
N ASP A 106 13.17 12.00 11.58
CA ASP A 106 13.60 13.34 12.00
C ASP A 106 12.47 14.13 12.68
N ASN A 107 11.22 13.86 12.30
CA ASN A 107 10.04 14.55 12.86
C ASN A 107 9.31 13.72 13.94
N ASP A 108 9.84 12.59 14.42
CA ASP A 108 9.13 11.70 15.35
C ASP A 108 7.69 11.35 14.84
N ALA A 109 7.53 11.12 13.54
CA ALA A 109 6.25 10.97 12.87
C ALA A 109 5.57 9.61 13.12
N PHE A 110 5.96 8.89 14.16
CA PHE A 110 5.37 7.61 14.58
C PHE A 110 5.54 7.39 16.08
N GLN A 111 4.67 6.56 16.67
CA GLN A 111 4.81 6.07 18.04
C GLN A 111 4.88 4.54 18.03
N CYS A 112 3.74 3.84 17.94
CA CYS A 112 3.75 2.37 17.88
C CYS A 112 4.29 1.79 16.56
N GLY A 113 4.36 2.59 15.50
CA GLY A 113 4.86 2.19 14.18
C GLY A 113 3.88 1.37 13.33
N TYR A 114 2.71 0.98 13.84
CA TYR A 114 1.81 0.08 13.13
C TYR A 114 1.26 0.68 11.82
N CYS A 115 0.84 1.93 11.82
CA CYS A 115 0.33 2.60 10.62
C CYS A 115 1.45 3.15 9.72
N THR A 116 2.69 3.24 10.21
CA THR A 116 3.79 3.92 9.53
C THR A 116 4.06 3.41 8.11
N PRO A 117 4.10 2.10 7.82
CA PRO A 117 4.25 1.61 6.46
C PRO A 117 3.18 2.14 5.50
N GLY A 118 1.92 2.09 5.91
CA GLY A 118 0.81 2.61 5.12
C GLY A 118 0.84 4.13 4.95
N GLN A 119 1.26 4.87 5.98
CA GLN A 119 1.44 6.33 5.93
C GLN A 119 2.53 6.69 4.91
N ILE A 120 3.69 6.04 4.96
CA ILE A 120 4.81 6.31 4.04
C ILE A 120 4.41 5.98 2.60
N CYS A 121 3.85 4.79 2.32
CA CYS A 121 3.39 4.44 0.98
C CYS A 121 2.32 5.41 0.47
N SER A 122 1.39 5.83 1.33
CA SER A 122 0.36 6.81 0.97
C SER A 122 0.96 8.18 0.68
N ALA A 123 1.94 8.62 1.46
CA ALA A 123 2.62 9.90 1.26
C ALA A 123 3.43 9.94 -0.04
N ILE A 124 4.14 8.85 -0.38
CA ILE A 124 4.84 8.73 -1.67
C ILE A 124 3.84 8.85 -2.82
N GLY A 125 2.75 8.10 -2.76
CA GLY A 125 1.72 8.18 -3.80
C GLY A 125 1.08 9.58 -3.89
N LEU A 126 0.86 10.26 -2.75
CA LEU A 126 0.37 11.64 -2.70
C LEU A 126 1.31 12.62 -3.41
N ILE A 127 2.61 12.53 -3.13
CA ILE A 127 3.63 13.38 -3.75
C ILE A 127 3.67 13.12 -5.26
N ASN A 128 3.66 11.85 -5.68
CA ASN A 128 3.65 11.47 -7.09
C ASN A 128 2.40 11.95 -7.84
N GLU A 129 1.25 12.02 -7.15
CA GLU A 129 0.01 12.57 -7.73
C GLU A 129 0.08 14.09 -7.98
N GLY A 130 0.95 14.81 -7.29
CA GLY A 130 1.17 16.26 -7.46
C GLY A 130 -0.03 17.14 -7.09
N LYS A 131 -1.01 16.60 -6.32
CA LYS A 131 -2.28 17.29 -6.02
C LYS A 131 -2.27 18.13 -4.74
N ALA A 132 -1.37 17.82 -3.81
CA ALA A 132 -1.24 18.57 -2.57
C ALA A 132 -0.39 19.83 -2.80
N ASN A 133 -0.91 21.02 -2.52
CA ASN A 133 -0.19 22.29 -2.67
C ASN A 133 0.22 22.90 -1.32
N ASN A 134 -0.48 22.53 -0.26
CA ASN A 134 -0.34 23.08 1.07
C ASN A 134 -0.67 22.04 2.15
N LEU A 135 -0.54 22.41 3.41
CA LEU A 135 -0.80 21.53 4.55
C LEU A 135 -2.25 21.02 4.61
N GLU A 136 -3.23 21.84 4.24
CA GLU A 136 -4.64 21.43 4.27
C GLU A 136 -4.93 20.37 3.20
N ASP A 137 -4.33 20.50 2.01
CA ASP A 137 -4.42 19.47 0.96
C ASP A 137 -3.81 18.15 1.45
N ILE A 138 -2.67 18.20 2.16
CA ILE A 138 -2.03 17.01 2.73
C ILE A 138 -2.95 16.34 3.75
N LYS A 139 -3.52 17.10 4.69
CA LYS A 139 -4.45 16.57 5.69
C LYS A 139 -5.65 15.89 5.04
N GLU A 140 -6.26 16.53 4.06
CA GLU A 140 -7.42 16.00 3.33
C GLU A 140 -7.04 14.71 2.57
N LEU A 141 -5.99 14.76 1.78
CA LEU A 141 -5.57 13.64 0.92
C LEU A 141 -4.93 12.48 1.67
N MET A 142 -4.50 12.69 2.92
CA MET A 142 -4.02 11.65 3.85
C MET A 142 -5.09 11.17 4.84
N SER A 143 -6.30 11.72 4.81
CA SER A 143 -7.39 11.42 5.76
C SER A 143 -7.80 9.94 5.79
N GLY A 144 -7.56 9.19 4.71
CA GLY A 144 -7.78 7.75 4.63
C GLY A 144 -6.76 6.90 5.41
N ASN A 145 -5.71 7.49 6.00
CA ASN A 145 -4.69 6.80 6.77
C ASN A 145 -4.79 7.14 8.26
N ILE A 146 -5.31 6.22 9.06
CA ILE A 146 -5.58 6.44 10.49
C ILE A 146 -4.35 6.13 11.34
N CYS A 147 -3.98 7.07 12.21
CA CYS A 147 -2.99 6.88 13.27
C CYS A 147 -3.69 6.87 14.64
N ARG A 148 -3.79 5.68 15.30
CA ARG A 148 -4.45 5.57 16.60
C ARG A 148 -3.69 6.27 17.74
N CYS A 149 -2.37 6.46 17.58
CA CYS A 149 -1.54 7.21 18.51
C CYS A 149 -1.66 8.73 18.37
N GLY A 150 -2.26 9.22 17.28
CA GLY A 150 -2.49 10.64 17.06
C GLY A 150 -1.28 11.43 16.57
N ALA A 151 -0.29 10.79 15.92
CA ALA A 151 0.93 11.45 15.43
C ALA A 151 0.72 12.30 14.16
N TYR A 152 -0.50 12.77 13.89
CA TYR A 152 -0.85 13.44 12.63
C TYR A 152 -0.06 14.72 12.37
N THR A 153 0.22 15.54 13.40
CA THR A 153 1.01 16.77 13.24
C THR A 153 2.38 16.45 12.66
N HIS A 154 3.10 15.55 13.27
CA HIS A 154 4.44 15.14 12.88
C HIS A 154 4.47 14.41 11.52
N ILE A 155 3.45 13.56 11.24
CA ILE A 155 3.29 12.92 9.93
C ILE A 155 3.14 13.98 8.83
N ASN A 156 2.30 14.99 9.04
CA ASN A 156 2.09 16.05 8.08
C ASN A 156 3.34 16.94 7.90
N GLU A 157 4.08 17.21 8.97
CA GLU A 157 5.35 17.94 8.94
C GLU A 157 6.40 17.18 8.12
N ALA A 158 6.54 15.86 8.34
CA ALA A 158 7.45 15.02 7.56
C ALA A 158 7.11 15.03 6.06
N ILE A 159 5.83 14.98 5.70
CA ILE A 159 5.39 15.02 4.30
C ILE A 159 5.66 16.41 3.71
N MET A 160 5.40 17.50 4.45
CA MET A 160 5.66 18.86 4.02
C MET A 160 7.14 19.11 3.78
N GLN A 161 8.02 18.62 4.65
CA GLN A 161 9.47 18.72 4.50
C GLN A 161 9.92 18.17 3.16
N VAL A 162 9.63 16.91 2.88
CA VAL A 162 10.05 16.25 1.63
C VAL A 162 9.44 16.91 0.39
N LYS A 163 8.17 17.32 0.47
CA LYS A 163 7.53 18.04 -0.62
C LYS A 163 8.19 19.40 -0.90
N GLY A 164 8.61 20.09 0.16
CA GLY A 164 9.33 21.38 0.04
C GLY A 164 10.70 21.20 -0.63
N GLU A 165 11.43 20.19 -0.25
CA GLU A 165 12.74 19.86 -0.83
C GLU A 165 12.65 19.56 -2.34
N LEU A 166 11.66 18.75 -2.75
CA LEU A 166 11.42 18.43 -4.18
C LEU A 166 10.94 19.63 -5.02
N SER A 167 10.43 20.70 -4.40
CA SER A 167 9.96 21.89 -5.12
C SER A 167 11.08 22.90 -5.41
N HIS A 168 12.28 22.65 -4.89
CA HIS A 168 13.46 23.50 -5.02
C HIS A 168 14.55 22.94 -5.96
N GLU A 169 14.34 21.74 -6.51
CA GLU A 169 15.12 21.12 -7.58
C GLU A 169 14.47 21.38 -8.95
#